data_ac28c62de1869c1ffec7e49f12ae7749
#
_entry.id   ac28c62de1869c1ffec7e49f12ae7749
#
_cell.length_a   1.000
_cell.length_b   1.000
_cell.length_c   1.000
_cell.angle_alpha   90.00
_cell.angle_beta   90.00
_cell.angle_gamma   90.00
#
_symmetry.space_group_name_H-M   'P 1'
#
loop_
_entity.id
_entity.type
_entity.pdbx_description
1 polymer ?
#
loop_
_entity_poly.entity_id
_entity_poly.type
_entity_poly.pdbx_seq_one_letter_code
_entity_poly.pdbx_strand_id
1 'polypeptide(L)'
;LLDVTELDAASNGSVNDARSLREEAIYPPSMLKKRVYIIDEVHMLSKDAFNALLKIMEEPPAHLLFILATTELQKVPATILSRCQRFSFKRILPHDMEQQLLRVAQAEAIDLTSDGAELLARMANGALRDALSLLDQCRAAGTTVDARAVLDTLGLAGSTQTLQLMRLLLARESGDALALLDQLYRGGKDVTALLGELSDLCRDMTVMKAAPEGGAALLSGVYDRKSLSDMTADVPMRRLLFMTDTIQRTAAALPDSIRQRTDAELCLLRLCDESLCGDPSALEGRVSALEDAVRSGAAP
;
A
#
# COMPACT_ATOMS: atom_id res chain seq x y z
N LEU A 1 29.30 1.32 -15.41
CA LEU A 1 30.07 2.38 -16.12
C LEU A 1 30.98 3.05 -15.10
N LEU A 2 32.27 3.18 -15.37
CA LEU A 2 33.27 3.75 -14.44
C LEU A 2 32.96 5.19 -14.01
N ASP A 3 32.23 5.94 -14.82
CA ASP A 3 31.91 7.35 -14.59
C ASP A 3 30.47 7.58 -14.08
N VAL A 4 29.68 6.52 -13.85
CA VAL A 4 28.35 6.57 -13.23
C VAL A 4 28.36 5.64 -12.03
N THR A 5 28.22 6.22 -10.85
CA THR A 5 28.23 5.49 -9.59
C THR A 5 26.85 5.66 -8.93
N GLU A 6 26.21 4.55 -8.60
CA GLU A 6 24.94 4.52 -7.87
C GLU A 6 25.22 4.02 -6.45
N LEU A 7 24.70 4.73 -5.48
CA LEU A 7 24.87 4.48 -4.04
C LEU A 7 23.49 4.51 -3.37
N ASP A 8 23.19 3.49 -2.63
CA ASP A 8 22.06 3.49 -1.70
C ASP A 8 22.50 4.04 -0.35
N ALA A 9 21.94 5.16 0.08
CA ALA A 9 22.30 5.81 1.34
C ALA A 9 21.88 5.00 2.58
N ALA A 10 20.94 4.06 2.46
CA ALA A 10 20.58 3.17 3.55
C ALA A 10 21.73 2.20 3.88
N SER A 11 22.49 1.76 2.85
CA SER A 11 23.62 0.86 2.99
C SER A 11 24.95 1.60 3.13
N ASN A 12 25.09 2.82 2.58
CA ASN A 12 26.34 3.61 2.46
C ASN A 12 26.14 5.03 3.03
N GLY A 13 25.46 5.16 4.17
CA GLY A 13 25.10 6.46 4.76
C GLY A 13 26.13 7.07 5.69
N SER A 14 27.34 6.50 5.79
CA SER A 14 28.35 6.95 6.75
C SER A 14 29.10 8.21 6.27
N VAL A 15 29.69 8.92 7.23
CA VAL A 15 30.59 10.05 6.95
C VAL A 15 31.79 9.64 6.08
N ASN A 16 32.30 8.43 6.28
CA ASN A 16 33.46 7.96 5.52
C ASN A 16 33.11 7.74 4.05
N ASP A 17 31.93 7.17 3.78
CA ASP A 17 31.46 6.99 2.39
C ASP A 17 31.31 8.34 1.68
N ALA A 18 30.72 9.33 2.35
CA ALA A 18 30.59 10.69 1.81
C ALA A 18 31.94 11.40 1.59
N ARG A 19 32.93 11.15 2.45
CA ARG A 19 34.29 11.67 2.25
C ARG A 19 35.00 11.02 1.09
N SER A 20 34.95 9.70 0.98
CA SER A 20 35.51 8.96 -0.14
C SER A 20 34.91 9.39 -1.47
N LEU A 21 33.57 9.52 -1.50
CA LEU A 21 32.87 10.04 -2.69
C LEU A 21 33.35 11.45 -3.07
N ARG A 22 33.51 12.34 -2.09
CA ARG A 22 34.00 13.71 -2.34
C ARG A 22 35.41 13.71 -2.88
N GLU A 23 36.30 12.88 -2.33
CA GLU A 23 37.69 12.76 -2.77
C GLU A 23 37.78 12.21 -4.20
N GLU A 24 36.97 11.22 -4.53
CA GLU A 24 36.89 10.68 -5.87
C GLU A 24 36.26 11.63 -6.89
N ALA A 25 35.28 12.43 -6.47
CA ALA A 25 34.52 13.33 -7.35
C ALA A 25 35.35 14.50 -7.92
N ILE A 26 36.51 14.77 -7.32
CA ILE A 26 37.44 15.80 -7.81
C ILE A 26 38.11 15.37 -9.12
N TYR A 27 38.31 14.07 -9.34
CA TYR A 27 38.94 13.56 -10.52
C TYR A 27 38.01 13.59 -11.72
N PRO A 28 38.55 13.96 -12.92
CA PRO A 28 37.76 13.98 -14.15
C PRO A 28 37.24 12.59 -14.53
N PRO A 29 36.15 12.49 -15.30
CA PRO A 29 35.63 11.24 -15.79
C PRO A 29 36.63 10.58 -16.76
N SER A 30 36.61 9.24 -16.82
CA SER A 30 37.54 8.46 -17.65
C SER A 30 37.03 8.30 -19.08
N MET A 31 35.71 8.17 -19.29
CA MET A 31 35.12 7.86 -20.61
C MET A 31 34.02 8.83 -21.02
N LEU A 32 33.28 9.38 -20.06
CA LEU A 32 32.13 10.24 -20.31
C LEU A 32 32.48 11.73 -20.17
N LYS A 33 31.58 12.61 -20.63
CA LYS A 33 31.72 14.06 -20.45
C LYS A 33 31.49 14.50 -19.01
N LYS A 34 30.74 13.71 -18.22
CA LYS A 34 30.38 14.00 -16.85
C LYS A 34 30.62 12.75 -15.98
N ARG A 35 30.99 12.98 -14.73
CA ARG A 35 30.96 12.00 -13.67
C ARG A 35 29.67 12.16 -12.91
N VAL A 36 28.89 11.10 -12.81
CA VAL A 36 27.54 11.12 -12.25
C VAL A 36 27.49 10.28 -10.98
N TYR A 37 27.05 10.86 -9.90
CA TYR A 37 26.72 10.15 -8.67
C TYR A 37 25.21 10.18 -8.47
N ILE A 38 24.61 8.98 -8.39
CA ILE A 38 23.20 8.79 -8.06
C ILE A 38 23.17 8.30 -6.62
N ILE A 39 22.54 9.07 -5.74
CA ILE A 39 22.37 8.70 -4.32
C ILE A 39 20.89 8.47 -4.08
N ASP A 40 20.54 7.20 -3.94
CA ASP A 40 19.17 6.81 -3.62
C ASP A 40 18.92 6.90 -2.12
N GLU A 41 17.68 7.17 -1.74
CA GLU A 41 17.21 7.39 -0.36
C GLU A 41 18.13 8.33 0.44
N VAL A 42 18.53 9.44 -0.19
CA VAL A 42 19.51 10.39 0.34
C VAL A 42 19.18 10.89 1.74
N HIS A 43 17.92 10.84 2.17
CA HIS A 43 17.49 11.21 3.52
C HIS A 43 18.06 10.29 4.62
N MET A 44 18.57 9.10 4.26
CA MET A 44 19.22 8.16 5.18
C MET A 44 20.68 8.54 5.51
N LEU A 45 21.26 9.50 4.79
CA LEU A 45 22.60 10.00 5.12
C LEU A 45 22.64 10.63 6.52
N SER A 46 23.73 10.38 7.24
CA SER A 46 23.98 11.06 8.52
C SER A 46 24.17 12.58 8.33
N LYS A 47 23.93 13.37 9.37
CA LYS A 47 24.15 14.83 9.34
C LYS A 47 25.58 15.19 8.91
N ASP A 48 26.55 14.41 9.37
CA ASP A 48 27.95 14.64 9.05
C ASP A 48 28.28 14.26 7.60
N ALA A 49 27.60 13.24 7.04
CA ALA A 49 27.69 12.88 5.64
C ALA A 49 27.12 14.02 4.75
N PHE A 50 25.97 14.57 5.09
CA PHE A 50 25.44 15.76 4.40
C PHE A 50 26.42 16.95 4.44
N ASN A 51 27.02 17.21 5.60
CA ASN A 51 28.00 18.29 5.75
C ASN A 51 29.27 18.05 4.89
N ALA A 52 29.68 16.79 4.74
CA ALA A 52 30.80 16.44 3.88
C ALA A 52 30.50 16.68 2.38
N LEU A 53 29.26 16.41 1.95
CA LEU A 53 28.80 16.66 0.57
C LEU A 53 28.55 18.13 0.26
N LEU A 54 28.13 18.94 1.25
CA LEU A 54 27.86 20.37 1.06
C LEU A 54 29.02 21.11 0.42
N LYS A 55 30.26 20.82 0.82
CA LYS A 55 31.45 21.50 0.30
C LYS A 55 31.62 21.34 -1.22
N ILE A 56 31.37 20.13 -1.74
CA ILE A 56 31.50 19.87 -3.18
C ILE A 56 30.24 20.31 -3.95
N MET A 57 29.09 20.42 -3.27
CA MET A 57 27.86 20.92 -3.90
C MET A 57 27.81 22.44 -3.95
N GLU A 58 28.60 23.14 -3.14
CA GLU A 58 28.75 24.61 -3.18
C GLU A 58 29.58 25.07 -4.37
N GLU A 59 30.68 24.38 -4.64
CA GLU A 59 31.61 24.67 -5.74
C GLU A 59 31.89 23.39 -6.54
N PRO A 60 30.88 22.86 -7.27
CA PRO A 60 31.05 21.60 -7.97
C PRO A 60 32.01 21.75 -9.18
N PRO A 61 32.92 20.79 -9.39
CA PRO A 61 33.68 20.71 -10.63
C PRO A 61 32.76 20.67 -11.86
N ALA A 62 33.15 21.32 -12.95
CA ALA A 62 32.34 21.42 -14.16
C ALA A 62 31.91 20.06 -14.75
N HIS A 63 32.66 19.01 -14.46
CA HIS A 63 32.40 17.64 -14.92
C HIS A 63 31.48 16.84 -13.98
N LEU A 64 31.14 17.33 -12.80
CA LEU A 64 30.39 16.60 -11.80
C LEU A 64 28.87 16.83 -11.93
N LEU A 65 28.09 15.77 -11.69
CA LEU A 65 26.65 15.81 -11.61
C LEU A 65 26.19 14.91 -10.45
N PHE A 66 25.36 15.45 -9.56
CA PHE A 66 24.65 14.69 -8.54
C PHE A 66 23.18 14.51 -8.92
N ILE A 67 22.68 13.29 -8.74
CA ILE A 67 21.26 12.96 -8.77
C ILE A 67 20.91 12.40 -7.39
N LEU A 68 20.09 13.13 -6.64
CA LEU A 68 19.67 12.76 -5.29
C LEU A 68 18.21 12.32 -5.36
N ALA A 69 17.91 11.09 -4.96
CA ALA A 69 16.56 10.57 -4.88
C ALA A 69 16.15 10.41 -3.41
N THR A 70 14.88 10.68 -3.10
CA THR A 70 14.33 10.52 -1.76
C THR A 70 12.83 10.36 -1.79
N THR A 71 12.33 9.51 -0.92
CA THR A 71 10.90 9.39 -0.60
C THR A 71 10.46 10.38 0.48
N GLU A 72 11.40 10.93 1.28
CA GLU A 72 11.14 11.82 2.41
C GLU A 72 11.88 13.16 2.29
N LEU A 73 11.36 14.06 1.44
CA LEU A 73 11.97 15.37 1.18
C LEU A 73 12.16 16.20 2.45
N GLN A 74 11.25 16.08 3.43
CA GLN A 74 11.29 16.82 4.69
C GLN A 74 12.48 16.48 5.58
N LYS A 75 13.09 15.30 5.41
CA LYS A 75 14.29 14.89 6.15
C LYS A 75 15.59 15.39 5.53
N VAL A 76 15.55 15.87 4.27
CA VAL A 76 16.74 16.42 3.60
C VAL A 76 17.00 17.85 4.06
N PRO A 77 18.24 18.21 4.49
CA PRO A 77 18.56 19.54 4.96
C PRO A 77 18.26 20.63 3.92
N ALA A 78 17.72 21.77 4.39
CA ALA A 78 17.41 22.92 3.53
C ALA A 78 18.64 23.46 2.79
N THR A 79 19.82 23.31 3.36
CA THR A 79 21.11 23.68 2.76
C THR A 79 21.44 22.89 1.50
N ILE A 80 21.05 21.62 1.46
CA ILE A 80 21.16 20.76 0.26
C ILE A 80 20.07 21.15 -0.75
N LEU A 81 18.81 21.23 -0.27
CA LEU A 81 17.66 21.54 -1.12
C LEU A 81 17.77 22.86 -1.87
N SER A 82 18.43 23.87 -1.27
CA SER A 82 18.64 25.18 -1.89
C SER A 82 19.62 25.17 -3.06
N ARG A 83 20.41 24.10 -3.21
CA ARG A 83 21.43 23.93 -4.26
C ARG A 83 21.01 22.92 -5.33
N CYS A 84 19.83 22.32 -5.18
CA CYS A 84 19.33 21.32 -6.11
C CYS A 84 18.14 21.82 -6.92
N GLN A 85 18.12 21.48 -8.20
CA GLN A 85 16.89 21.54 -8.97
C GLN A 85 16.00 20.38 -8.54
N ARG A 86 14.70 20.65 -8.27
CA ARG A 86 13.77 19.67 -7.74
C ARG A 86 12.83 19.19 -8.81
N PHE A 87 12.64 17.87 -8.85
CA PHE A 87 11.67 17.19 -9.69
C PHE A 87 10.80 16.32 -8.80
N SER A 88 9.48 16.50 -8.89
CA SER A 88 8.52 15.69 -8.14
C SER A 88 7.88 14.66 -9.07
N PHE A 89 8.05 13.39 -8.73
CA PHE A 89 7.41 12.28 -9.43
C PHE A 89 6.07 11.97 -8.76
N LYS A 90 5.04 11.87 -9.57
CA LYS A 90 3.69 11.52 -9.13
C LYS A 90 3.44 10.03 -9.34
N ARG A 91 2.44 9.50 -8.63
CA ARG A 91 1.92 8.16 -8.91
C ARG A 91 1.42 8.08 -10.34
N ILE A 92 1.70 6.98 -11.02
CA ILE A 92 1.24 6.73 -12.39
C ILE A 92 -0.27 6.44 -12.33
N LEU A 93 -1.02 7.03 -13.25
CA LEU A 93 -2.45 6.76 -13.33
C LEU A 93 -2.71 5.30 -13.76
N PRO A 94 -3.79 4.67 -13.28
CA PRO A 94 -4.10 3.28 -13.64
C PRO A 94 -4.14 3.02 -15.15
N HIS A 95 -4.73 3.91 -15.92
CA HIS A 95 -4.80 3.79 -17.39
C HIS A 95 -3.40 3.83 -18.06
N ASP A 96 -2.51 4.74 -17.62
CA ASP A 96 -1.16 4.83 -18.17
C ASP A 96 -0.33 3.60 -17.77
N MET A 97 -0.56 3.10 -16.56
CA MET A 97 0.05 1.88 -16.05
C MET A 97 -0.38 0.65 -16.85
N GLU A 98 -1.68 0.50 -17.11
CA GLU A 98 -2.25 -0.56 -17.95
C GLU A 98 -1.60 -0.58 -19.32
N GLN A 99 -1.54 0.59 -20.00
CA GLN A 99 -0.89 0.69 -21.29
C GLN A 99 0.59 0.29 -21.26
N GLN A 100 1.30 0.66 -20.20
CA GLN A 100 2.71 0.30 -20.05
C GLN A 100 2.87 -1.19 -19.81
N LEU A 101 2.02 -1.81 -18.99
CA LEU A 101 2.04 -3.26 -18.75
C LEU A 101 1.78 -4.04 -20.05
N LEU A 102 0.80 -3.63 -20.86
CA LEU A 102 0.52 -4.25 -22.16
C LEU A 102 1.70 -4.12 -23.14
N ARG A 103 2.39 -2.97 -23.15
CA ARG A 103 3.61 -2.80 -23.97
C ARG A 103 4.72 -3.72 -23.54
N VAL A 104 4.96 -3.83 -22.23
CA VAL A 104 6.00 -4.72 -21.68
C VAL A 104 5.64 -6.18 -21.96
N ALA A 105 4.39 -6.56 -21.74
CA ALA A 105 3.90 -7.91 -22.02
C ALA A 105 4.09 -8.29 -23.49
N GLN A 106 3.79 -7.38 -24.42
CA GLN A 106 4.02 -7.60 -25.85
C GLN A 106 5.52 -7.78 -26.17
N ALA A 107 6.39 -6.96 -25.56
CA ALA A 107 7.84 -7.04 -25.79
C ALA A 107 8.46 -8.33 -25.22
N GLU A 108 7.94 -8.81 -24.10
CA GLU A 108 8.41 -10.02 -23.40
C GLU A 108 7.66 -11.30 -23.79
N ALA A 109 6.74 -11.21 -24.79
CA ALA A 109 5.89 -12.31 -25.24
C ALA A 109 5.05 -12.95 -24.11
N ILE A 110 4.53 -12.11 -23.21
CA ILE A 110 3.60 -12.49 -22.14
C ILE A 110 2.18 -12.35 -22.67
N ASP A 111 1.35 -13.39 -22.54
CA ASP A 111 -0.05 -13.34 -22.91
C ASP A 111 -0.87 -12.66 -21.79
N LEU A 112 -0.94 -11.33 -21.83
CA LEU A 112 -1.63 -10.49 -20.86
C LEU A 112 -2.89 -9.91 -21.47
N THR A 113 -4.05 -10.16 -20.85
CA THR A 113 -5.32 -9.58 -21.26
C THR A 113 -5.51 -8.16 -20.71
N SER A 114 -6.41 -7.37 -21.31
CA SER A 114 -6.68 -5.99 -20.86
C SER A 114 -7.25 -5.95 -19.44
N ASP A 115 -8.14 -6.87 -19.07
CA ASP A 115 -8.71 -6.97 -17.72
C ASP A 115 -7.65 -7.39 -16.68
N GLY A 116 -6.73 -8.29 -17.04
CA GLY A 116 -5.56 -8.62 -16.20
C GLY A 116 -4.63 -7.43 -16.00
N ALA A 117 -4.35 -6.68 -17.08
CA ALA A 117 -3.52 -5.47 -17.00
C ALA A 117 -4.16 -4.36 -16.17
N GLU A 118 -5.47 -4.14 -16.32
CA GLU A 118 -6.23 -3.17 -15.51
C GLU A 118 -6.17 -3.53 -14.01
N LEU A 119 -6.37 -4.81 -13.67
CA LEU A 119 -6.33 -5.27 -12.29
C LEU A 119 -4.92 -5.09 -11.69
N LEU A 120 -3.87 -5.52 -12.39
CA LEU A 120 -2.47 -5.31 -11.96
C LEU A 120 -2.15 -3.84 -11.76
N ALA A 121 -2.60 -2.96 -12.68
CA ALA A 121 -2.39 -1.51 -12.60
C ALA A 121 -3.06 -0.90 -11.36
N ARG A 122 -4.25 -1.35 -10.99
CA ARG A 122 -4.96 -0.91 -9.78
C ARG A 122 -4.24 -1.38 -8.52
N MET A 123 -3.83 -2.65 -8.47
CA MET A 123 -3.13 -3.24 -7.33
C MET A 123 -1.78 -2.58 -7.06
N ALA A 124 -1.05 -2.19 -8.10
CA ALA A 124 0.24 -1.52 -7.99
C ALA A 124 0.17 -0.09 -7.43
N ASN A 125 -1.03 0.47 -7.29
CA ASN A 125 -1.28 1.76 -6.64
C ASN A 125 -0.35 2.89 -7.14
N GLY A 126 -0.04 2.88 -8.45
CA GLY A 126 0.76 3.90 -9.13
C GLY A 126 2.28 3.70 -9.08
N ALA A 127 2.77 2.56 -8.58
CA ALA A 127 4.18 2.19 -8.56
C ALA A 127 4.49 1.18 -9.68
N LEU A 128 5.25 1.61 -10.70
CA LEU A 128 5.56 0.75 -11.85
C LEU A 128 6.39 -0.49 -11.46
N ARG A 129 7.31 -0.35 -10.51
CA ARG A 129 8.12 -1.48 -10.01
C ARG A 129 7.22 -2.58 -9.46
N ASP A 130 6.23 -2.22 -8.65
CA ASP A 130 5.28 -3.16 -8.05
C ASP A 130 4.42 -3.81 -9.13
N ALA A 131 3.94 -3.03 -10.11
CA ALA A 131 3.18 -3.54 -11.24
C ALA A 131 3.94 -4.60 -12.06
N LEU A 132 5.21 -4.33 -12.35
CA LEU A 132 6.08 -5.27 -13.08
C LEU A 132 6.39 -6.51 -12.25
N SER A 133 6.60 -6.37 -10.93
CA SER A 133 6.82 -7.50 -10.03
C SER A 133 5.60 -8.40 -9.93
N LEU A 134 4.39 -7.82 -9.86
CA LEU A 134 3.14 -8.56 -9.89
C LEU A 134 2.94 -9.29 -11.24
N LEU A 135 3.23 -8.63 -12.36
CA LEU A 135 3.16 -9.23 -13.69
C LEU A 135 4.10 -10.44 -13.81
N ASP A 136 5.34 -10.31 -13.32
CA ASP A 136 6.34 -11.39 -13.37
C ASP A 136 5.91 -12.59 -12.53
N GLN A 137 5.32 -12.36 -11.35
CA GLN A 137 4.73 -13.42 -10.53
C GLN A 137 3.60 -14.15 -11.27
N CYS A 138 2.69 -13.42 -11.93
CA CYS A 138 1.61 -14.03 -12.71
C CYS A 138 2.12 -14.79 -13.93
N ARG A 139 3.14 -14.30 -14.63
CA ARG A 139 3.81 -14.98 -15.75
C ARG A 139 4.37 -16.35 -15.33
N ALA A 140 4.93 -16.46 -14.13
CA ALA A 140 5.53 -17.70 -13.63
C ALA A 140 4.51 -18.86 -13.54
N ALA A 141 3.20 -18.57 -13.48
CA ALA A 141 2.14 -19.57 -13.51
C ALA A 141 1.92 -20.22 -14.89
N GLY A 142 2.51 -19.68 -15.96
CA GLY A 142 2.54 -20.30 -17.30
C GLY A 142 1.22 -20.33 -18.07
N THR A 143 0.25 -19.49 -17.68
CA THR A 143 -1.07 -19.36 -18.30
C THR A 143 -1.26 -17.94 -18.86
N THR A 144 -2.32 -17.74 -19.66
CA THR A 144 -2.79 -16.40 -20.02
C THR A 144 -3.07 -15.61 -18.73
N VAL A 145 -2.49 -14.42 -18.63
CA VAL A 145 -2.64 -13.55 -17.46
C VAL A 145 -3.91 -12.71 -17.61
N ASP A 146 -5.04 -13.30 -17.27
CA ASP A 146 -6.34 -12.61 -17.15
C ASP A 146 -6.60 -12.19 -15.69
N ALA A 147 -7.67 -11.45 -15.44
CA ALA A 147 -8.00 -10.99 -14.09
C ALA A 147 -8.16 -12.15 -13.09
N ARG A 148 -8.67 -13.32 -13.54
CA ARG A 148 -8.82 -14.48 -12.70
C ARG A 148 -7.47 -15.10 -12.35
N ALA A 149 -6.59 -15.29 -13.34
CA ALA A 149 -5.24 -15.80 -13.13
C ALA A 149 -4.43 -14.89 -12.19
N VAL A 150 -4.59 -13.58 -12.30
CA VAL A 150 -3.98 -12.62 -11.36
C VAL A 150 -4.46 -12.87 -9.93
N LEU A 151 -5.77 -12.96 -9.70
CA LEU A 151 -6.34 -13.22 -8.37
C LEU A 151 -5.89 -14.56 -7.80
N ASP A 152 -5.88 -15.60 -8.62
CA ASP A 152 -5.48 -16.96 -8.22
C ASP A 152 -3.98 -17.00 -7.86
N THR A 153 -3.12 -16.43 -8.70
CA THR A 153 -1.66 -16.42 -8.50
C THR A 153 -1.22 -15.61 -7.29
N LEU A 154 -1.87 -14.48 -7.05
CA LEU A 154 -1.56 -13.61 -5.92
C LEU A 154 -2.25 -14.06 -4.62
N GLY A 155 -2.93 -15.20 -4.64
CA GLY A 155 -3.62 -15.72 -3.46
C GLY A 155 -4.87 -14.92 -3.07
N LEU A 156 -5.35 -14.05 -3.97
CA LEU A 156 -6.55 -13.22 -3.77
C LEU A 156 -7.82 -13.92 -4.22
N ALA A 157 -7.74 -15.15 -4.74
CA ALA A 157 -8.88 -16.04 -4.96
C ALA A 157 -9.67 -16.31 -3.65
N GLY A 158 -9.08 -15.99 -2.51
CA GLY A 158 -9.75 -15.91 -1.20
C GLY A 158 -10.76 -14.78 -1.05
N SER A 159 -10.95 -13.92 -2.06
CA SER A 159 -11.94 -12.84 -2.02
C SER A 159 -13.36 -13.34 -1.68
N THR A 160 -13.73 -14.56 -2.10
CA THR A 160 -14.99 -15.20 -1.73
C THR A 160 -15.08 -15.47 -0.22
N GLN A 161 -13.99 -15.92 0.41
CA GLN A 161 -13.92 -16.20 1.84
C GLN A 161 -13.93 -14.90 2.66
N THR A 162 -13.23 -13.89 2.18
CA THR A 162 -13.23 -12.54 2.79
C THR A 162 -14.62 -11.89 2.67
N LEU A 163 -15.30 -12.03 1.53
CA LEU A 163 -16.70 -11.62 1.36
C LEU A 163 -17.64 -12.38 2.31
N GLN A 164 -17.45 -13.69 2.46
CA GLN A 164 -18.23 -14.50 3.39
C GLN A 164 -18.01 -14.03 4.84
N LEU A 165 -16.75 -13.83 5.24
CA LEU A 165 -16.41 -13.33 6.56
C LEU A 165 -17.04 -11.95 6.81
N MET A 166 -16.96 -11.04 5.83
CA MET A 166 -17.59 -9.73 5.93
C MET A 166 -19.10 -9.83 6.11
N ARG A 167 -19.79 -10.72 5.40
CA ARG A 167 -21.24 -10.94 5.58
C ARG A 167 -21.57 -11.39 6.99
N LEU A 168 -20.80 -12.32 7.56
CA LEU A 168 -20.99 -12.78 8.96
C LEU A 168 -20.77 -11.64 9.96
N LEU A 169 -19.77 -10.80 9.74
CA LEU A 169 -19.50 -9.62 10.58
C LEU A 169 -20.63 -8.58 10.51
N LEU A 170 -21.17 -8.35 9.31
CA LEU A 170 -22.33 -7.44 9.13
C LEU A 170 -23.59 -7.99 9.77
N ALA A 171 -23.80 -9.31 9.69
CA ALA A 171 -24.91 -10.02 10.34
C ALA A 171 -24.73 -10.20 11.86
N ARG A 172 -23.54 -9.82 12.41
CA ARG A 172 -23.19 -9.98 13.84
C ARG A 172 -23.12 -11.45 14.31
N GLU A 173 -22.85 -12.36 13.40
CA GLU A 173 -22.75 -13.79 13.65
C GLU A 173 -21.34 -14.14 14.15
N SER A 174 -21.03 -13.79 15.41
CA SER A 174 -19.69 -13.90 15.98
C SER A 174 -19.15 -15.35 16.02
N GLY A 175 -20.02 -16.33 16.31
CA GLY A 175 -19.64 -17.74 16.36
C GLY A 175 -19.17 -18.26 15.00
N ASP A 176 -19.93 -17.97 13.94
CA ASP A 176 -19.62 -18.41 12.58
C ASP A 176 -18.42 -17.65 12.00
N ALA A 177 -18.27 -16.35 12.35
CA ALA A 177 -17.09 -15.58 11.97
C ALA A 177 -15.80 -16.15 12.58
N LEU A 178 -15.81 -16.55 13.84
CA LEU A 178 -14.66 -17.20 14.50
C LEU A 178 -14.39 -18.60 13.92
N ALA A 179 -15.43 -19.37 13.64
CA ALA A 179 -15.28 -20.68 13.01
C ALA A 179 -14.65 -20.59 11.60
N LEU A 180 -15.08 -19.59 10.80
CA LEU A 180 -14.48 -19.34 9.49
C LEU A 180 -13.02 -18.88 9.61
N LEU A 181 -12.69 -18.00 10.57
CA LEU A 181 -11.32 -17.62 10.84
C LEU A 181 -10.44 -18.83 11.19
N ASP A 182 -10.91 -19.73 12.07
CA ASP A 182 -10.19 -20.95 12.43
C ASP A 182 -9.96 -21.86 11.22
N GLN A 183 -10.96 -22.02 10.36
CA GLN A 183 -10.85 -22.79 9.12
C GLN A 183 -9.79 -22.19 8.18
N LEU A 184 -9.80 -20.87 7.98
CA LEU A 184 -8.83 -20.16 7.14
C LEU A 184 -7.41 -20.29 7.70
N TYR A 185 -7.26 -20.09 9.01
CA TYR A 185 -5.98 -20.21 9.70
C TYR A 185 -5.38 -21.61 9.58
N ARG A 186 -6.20 -22.67 9.81
CA ARG A 186 -5.77 -24.07 9.60
C ARG A 186 -5.47 -24.39 8.15
N GLY A 187 -6.11 -23.69 7.21
CA GLY A 187 -5.82 -23.77 5.78
C GLY A 187 -4.54 -23.06 5.35
N GLY A 188 -3.80 -22.45 6.30
CA GLY A 188 -2.54 -21.74 6.02
C GLY A 188 -2.71 -20.29 5.61
N LYS A 189 -3.90 -19.71 5.73
CA LYS A 189 -4.12 -18.28 5.43
C LYS A 189 -3.43 -17.44 6.51
N ASP A 190 -2.61 -16.50 6.07
CA ASP A 190 -1.99 -15.50 6.95
C ASP A 190 -3.04 -14.55 7.52
N VAL A 191 -2.99 -14.35 8.84
CA VAL A 191 -3.97 -13.52 9.56
C VAL A 191 -3.81 -12.03 9.23
N THR A 192 -2.58 -11.58 9.05
CA THR A 192 -2.29 -10.19 8.70
C THR A 192 -2.81 -9.89 7.30
N ALA A 193 -2.57 -10.80 6.36
CA ALA A 193 -3.11 -10.70 5.00
C ALA A 193 -4.64 -10.68 5.00
N LEU A 194 -5.30 -11.52 5.80
CA LEU A 194 -6.76 -11.55 5.92
C LEU A 194 -7.34 -10.23 6.45
N LEU A 195 -6.72 -9.65 7.49
CA LEU A 195 -7.15 -8.34 8.00
C LEU A 195 -6.88 -7.22 6.99
N GLY A 196 -5.81 -7.31 6.21
CA GLY A 196 -5.55 -6.41 5.08
C GLY A 196 -6.67 -6.47 4.04
N GLU A 197 -7.05 -7.68 3.60
CA GLU A 197 -8.16 -7.88 2.66
C GLU A 197 -9.50 -7.35 3.19
N LEU A 198 -9.79 -7.57 4.50
CA LEU A 198 -10.98 -7.01 5.14
C LEU A 198 -10.96 -5.48 5.20
N SER A 199 -9.79 -4.88 5.45
CA SER A 199 -9.60 -3.43 5.42
C SER A 199 -9.89 -2.83 4.04
N ASP A 200 -9.35 -3.46 2.99
CA ASP A 200 -9.57 -3.05 1.61
C ASP A 200 -11.03 -3.18 1.20
N LEU A 201 -11.69 -4.26 1.62
CA LEU A 201 -13.11 -4.47 1.40
C LEU A 201 -13.96 -3.39 2.11
N CYS A 202 -13.68 -3.09 3.39
CA CYS A 202 -14.35 -2.01 4.12
C CYS A 202 -14.15 -0.65 3.45
N ARG A 203 -12.94 -0.37 2.96
CA ARG A 203 -12.64 0.84 2.20
C ARG A 203 -13.47 0.91 0.92
N ASP A 204 -13.52 -0.15 0.14
CA ASP A 204 -14.30 -0.19 -1.10
C ASP A 204 -15.80 0.01 -0.82
N MET A 205 -16.33 -0.62 0.24
CA MET A 205 -17.71 -0.39 0.70
C MET A 205 -17.94 1.06 1.10
N THR A 206 -16.98 1.68 1.80
CA THR A 206 -17.05 3.09 2.22
C THR A 206 -17.06 4.02 1.01
N VAL A 207 -16.18 3.79 0.02
CA VAL A 207 -16.12 4.54 -1.24
C VAL A 207 -17.41 4.38 -2.03
N MET A 208 -17.92 3.16 -2.15
CA MET A 208 -19.19 2.88 -2.84
C MET A 208 -20.36 3.66 -2.19
N LYS A 209 -20.41 3.72 -0.86
CA LYS A 209 -21.45 4.44 -0.14
C LYS A 209 -21.32 5.96 -0.25
N ALA A 210 -20.08 6.47 -0.23
CA ALA A 210 -19.80 7.91 -0.29
C ALA A 210 -19.97 8.48 -1.71
N ALA A 211 -19.66 7.68 -2.76
CA ALA A 211 -19.67 8.12 -4.16
C ALA A 211 -20.27 7.04 -5.09
N PRO A 212 -21.60 6.82 -5.05
CA PRO A 212 -22.25 5.73 -5.79
C PRO A 212 -22.06 5.80 -7.31
N GLU A 213 -22.03 7.00 -7.88
CA GLU A 213 -21.95 7.23 -9.33
C GLU A 213 -20.51 7.47 -9.81
N GLY A 214 -19.66 8.08 -8.99
CA GLY A 214 -18.30 8.49 -9.40
C GLY A 214 -17.17 7.64 -8.78
N GLY A 215 -17.47 6.79 -7.80
CA GLY A 215 -16.47 6.04 -7.03
C GLY A 215 -15.88 4.82 -7.72
N ALA A 216 -16.42 4.39 -8.87
CA ALA A 216 -15.98 3.18 -9.55
C ALA A 216 -14.46 3.16 -9.87
N ALA A 217 -13.90 4.30 -10.26
CA ALA A 217 -12.47 4.45 -10.54
C ALA A 217 -11.59 4.41 -9.28
N LEU A 218 -12.18 4.54 -8.10
CA LEU A 218 -11.48 4.54 -6.81
C LEU A 218 -11.49 3.17 -6.12
N LEU A 219 -12.26 2.20 -6.63
CA LEU A 219 -12.34 0.84 -6.08
C LEU A 219 -11.05 0.07 -6.38
N SER A 220 -10.71 -0.88 -5.51
CA SER A 220 -9.55 -1.77 -5.69
C SER A 220 -9.65 -2.64 -6.94
N GLY A 221 -10.89 -2.97 -7.37
CA GLY A 221 -11.17 -3.87 -8.49
C GLY A 221 -11.11 -5.36 -8.12
N VAL A 222 -10.78 -5.69 -6.89
CA VAL A 222 -10.74 -7.09 -6.38
C VAL A 222 -12.13 -7.68 -6.23
N TYR A 223 -13.11 -6.84 -5.89
CA TYR A 223 -14.48 -7.26 -5.64
C TYR A 223 -15.42 -6.74 -6.71
N ASP A 224 -16.37 -7.59 -7.10
CA ASP A 224 -17.38 -7.22 -8.08
C ASP A 224 -18.32 -6.14 -7.53
N ARG A 225 -18.63 -5.15 -8.38
CA ARG A 225 -19.41 -3.96 -8.00
C ARG A 225 -20.81 -4.30 -7.48
N LYS A 226 -21.43 -5.36 -8.02
CA LYS A 226 -22.77 -5.76 -7.59
C LYS A 226 -22.74 -6.33 -6.17
N SER A 227 -21.81 -7.23 -5.88
CA SER A 227 -21.60 -7.77 -4.53
C SER A 227 -21.29 -6.68 -3.51
N LEU A 228 -20.46 -5.69 -3.87
CA LEU A 228 -20.18 -4.53 -3.02
C LEU A 228 -21.44 -3.70 -2.77
N SER A 229 -22.21 -3.41 -3.81
CA SER A 229 -23.45 -2.63 -3.70
C SER A 229 -24.46 -3.32 -2.80
N ASP A 230 -24.70 -4.61 -3.01
CA ASP A 230 -25.66 -5.41 -2.24
C ASP A 230 -25.28 -5.46 -0.75
N MET A 231 -23.98 -5.62 -0.45
CA MET A 231 -23.49 -5.67 0.93
C MET A 231 -23.50 -4.29 1.62
N THR A 232 -23.36 -3.21 0.85
CA THR A 232 -23.25 -1.86 1.38
C THR A 232 -24.61 -1.17 1.61
N ALA A 233 -25.66 -1.62 0.92
CA ALA A 233 -26.96 -0.95 0.86
C ALA A 233 -27.49 -0.58 2.25
N ASP A 234 -27.59 -1.55 3.14
CA ASP A 234 -28.19 -1.40 4.47
C ASP A 234 -27.19 -1.05 5.59
N VAL A 235 -25.89 -0.93 5.25
CA VAL A 235 -24.86 -0.65 6.28
C VAL A 235 -24.71 0.86 6.47
N PRO A 236 -24.90 1.42 7.67
CA PRO A 236 -24.68 2.84 7.93
C PRO A 236 -23.21 3.22 7.72
N MET A 237 -22.95 4.42 7.19
CA MET A 237 -21.59 4.95 6.98
C MET A 237 -20.75 4.89 8.27
N ARG A 238 -21.35 5.25 9.40
CA ARG A 238 -20.70 5.20 10.72
C ARG A 238 -20.16 3.81 11.05
N ARG A 239 -20.93 2.74 10.74
CA ARG A 239 -20.51 1.36 10.97
C ARG A 239 -19.32 0.99 10.09
N LEU A 240 -19.30 1.39 8.81
CA LEU A 240 -18.19 1.16 7.92
C LEU A 240 -16.91 1.84 8.42
N LEU A 241 -17.02 3.10 8.88
CA LEU A 241 -15.89 3.83 9.44
C LEU A 241 -15.36 3.18 10.72
N PHE A 242 -16.25 2.76 11.61
CA PHE A 242 -15.89 2.02 12.83
C PHE A 242 -15.16 0.70 12.49
N MET A 243 -15.71 -0.08 11.55
CA MET A 243 -15.09 -1.34 11.12
C MET A 243 -13.70 -1.11 10.52
N THR A 244 -13.57 -0.10 9.64
CA THR A 244 -12.29 0.26 9.01
C THR A 244 -11.25 0.63 10.07
N ASP A 245 -11.59 1.51 11.02
CA ASP A 245 -10.68 1.95 12.08
C ASP A 245 -10.26 0.78 12.99
N THR A 246 -11.20 -0.07 13.38
CA THR A 246 -10.94 -1.25 14.23
C THR A 246 -9.99 -2.24 13.53
N ILE A 247 -10.24 -2.53 12.25
CA ILE A 247 -9.39 -3.44 11.46
C ILE A 247 -7.99 -2.84 11.30
N GLN A 248 -7.89 -1.57 10.91
CA GLN A 248 -6.59 -0.91 10.68
C GLN A 248 -5.74 -0.83 11.94
N ARG A 249 -6.33 -0.48 13.09
CA ARG A 249 -5.61 -0.48 14.37
C ARG A 249 -5.09 -1.87 14.73
N THR A 250 -5.90 -2.90 14.54
CA THR A 250 -5.49 -4.28 14.81
C THR A 250 -4.40 -4.72 13.85
N ALA A 251 -4.56 -4.48 12.55
CA ALA A 251 -3.58 -4.84 11.53
C ALA A 251 -2.22 -4.15 11.76
N ALA A 252 -2.23 -2.89 12.19
CA ALA A 252 -1.01 -2.15 12.52
C ALA A 252 -0.27 -2.71 13.75
N ALA A 253 -1.01 -3.29 14.71
CA ALA A 253 -0.43 -3.86 15.92
C ALA A 253 0.01 -5.32 15.76
N LEU A 254 -0.49 -6.04 14.74
CA LEU A 254 -0.23 -7.48 14.55
C LEU A 254 1.25 -7.84 14.37
N PRO A 255 2.10 -7.10 13.64
CA PRO A 255 3.51 -7.44 13.45
C PRO A 255 4.28 -7.55 14.76
N ASP A 256 3.91 -6.75 15.76
CA ASP A 256 4.55 -6.72 17.09
C ASP A 256 3.88 -7.67 18.09
N SER A 257 2.81 -8.36 17.69
CA SER A 257 2.05 -9.23 18.57
C SER A 257 2.62 -10.63 18.66
N ILE A 258 2.72 -11.16 19.89
CA ILE A 258 3.09 -12.55 20.16
C ILE A 258 1.92 -13.52 19.85
N ARG A 259 0.68 -13.02 19.80
CA ARG A 259 -0.54 -13.83 19.65
C ARG A 259 -1.45 -13.30 18.54
N GLN A 260 -0.92 -13.18 17.34
CA GLN A 260 -1.61 -12.60 16.19
C GLN A 260 -3.01 -13.18 15.95
N ARG A 261 -3.18 -14.50 16.12
CA ARG A 261 -4.48 -15.16 15.99
C ARG A 261 -5.49 -14.65 17.03
N THR A 262 -5.10 -14.55 18.29
CA THR A 262 -5.98 -14.06 19.37
C THR A 262 -6.40 -12.62 19.14
N ASP A 263 -5.48 -11.78 18.66
CA ASP A 263 -5.79 -10.38 18.36
C ASP A 263 -6.78 -10.25 17.20
N ALA A 264 -6.65 -11.10 16.17
CA ALA A 264 -7.64 -11.16 15.10
C ALA A 264 -9.00 -11.67 15.60
N GLU A 265 -9.06 -12.70 16.44
CA GLU A 265 -10.30 -13.19 17.05
C GLU A 265 -10.99 -12.07 17.85
N LEU A 266 -10.24 -11.30 18.65
CA LEU A 266 -10.75 -10.14 19.37
C LEU A 266 -11.22 -9.03 18.43
N CYS A 267 -10.51 -8.80 17.33
CA CYS A 267 -10.94 -7.85 16.30
C CYS A 267 -12.32 -8.25 15.73
N LEU A 268 -12.49 -9.49 15.30
CA LEU A 268 -13.76 -9.97 14.75
C LEU A 268 -14.91 -9.85 15.77
N LEU A 269 -14.67 -10.17 17.04
CA LEU A 269 -15.68 -9.99 18.10
C LEU A 269 -16.11 -8.53 18.25
N ARG A 270 -15.15 -7.58 18.24
CA ARG A 270 -15.43 -6.14 18.29
C ARG A 270 -16.20 -5.66 17.05
N LEU A 271 -15.90 -6.23 15.87
CA LEU A 271 -16.64 -5.91 14.65
C LEU A 271 -18.08 -6.43 14.67
N CYS A 272 -18.34 -7.56 15.35
CA CYS A 272 -19.69 -8.08 15.53
C CYS A 272 -20.48 -7.26 16.60
N ASP A 273 -19.82 -6.88 17.68
CA ASP A 273 -20.43 -6.15 18.79
C ASP A 273 -19.59 -4.91 19.18
N GLU A 274 -20.06 -3.75 18.74
CA GLU A 274 -19.44 -2.46 19.03
C GLU A 274 -19.39 -2.14 20.54
N SER A 275 -20.26 -2.76 21.35
CA SER A 275 -20.29 -2.55 22.81
C SER A 275 -19.06 -3.13 23.53
N LEU A 276 -18.34 -4.04 22.89
CA LEU A 276 -17.10 -4.63 23.40
C LEU A 276 -15.88 -3.70 23.24
N CYS A 277 -16.03 -2.60 22.51
CA CYS A 277 -15.00 -1.56 22.42
C CYS A 277 -15.14 -0.60 23.60
N GLY A 278 -14.06 -0.43 24.36
CA GLY A 278 -14.02 0.48 25.51
C GLY A 278 -13.59 1.92 25.17
N ASP A 279 -13.54 2.28 23.88
CA ASP A 279 -13.10 3.58 23.45
C ASP A 279 -14.27 4.61 23.34
N PRO A 280 -13.98 5.92 23.31
CA PRO A 280 -15.01 6.97 23.20
C PRO A 280 -15.93 6.84 21.99
N SER A 281 -15.40 6.36 20.84
CA SER A 281 -16.19 6.20 19.62
C SER A 281 -17.25 5.10 19.73
N ALA A 282 -16.98 4.03 20.48
CA ALA A 282 -17.97 3.01 20.80
C ALA A 282 -19.05 3.53 21.74
N LEU A 283 -18.69 4.40 22.69
CA LEU A 283 -19.65 5.07 23.58
C LEU A 283 -20.56 6.02 22.79
N GLU A 284 -20.02 6.84 21.92
CA GLU A 284 -20.80 7.70 21.01
C GLU A 284 -21.74 6.87 20.14
N GLY A 285 -21.28 5.71 19.65
CA GLY A 285 -22.08 4.74 18.91
C GLY A 285 -23.31 4.26 19.70
N ARG A 286 -23.10 3.90 20.93
CA ARG A 286 -24.20 3.43 21.86
C ARG A 286 -25.16 4.55 22.18
N VAL A 287 -24.68 5.76 22.46
CA VAL A 287 -25.52 6.94 22.73
C VAL A 287 -26.39 7.25 21.53
N SER A 288 -25.83 7.32 20.32
CA SER A 288 -26.61 7.58 19.10
C SER A 288 -27.63 6.48 18.79
N ALA A 289 -27.32 5.21 19.04
CA ALA A 289 -28.26 4.12 18.86
C ALA A 289 -29.43 4.23 19.87
N LEU A 290 -29.15 4.63 21.11
CA LEU A 290 -30.19 4.90 22.12
C LEU A 290 -31.04 6.12 21.75
N GLU A 291 -30.43 7.18 21.24
CA GLU A 291 -31.14 8.37 20.75
C GLU A 291 -32.11 8.03 19.60
N ASP A 292 -31.64 7.19 18.64
CA ASP A 292 -32.48 6.74 17.53
C ASP A 292 -33.61 5.81 18.00
N ALA A 293 -33.37 4.92 18.95
CA ALA A 293 -34.37 4.09 19.56
C ALA A 293 -35.44 4.93 20.31
N VAL A 294 -35.02 5.95 21.05
CA VAL A 294 -35.92 6.90 21.72
C VAL A 294 -36.74 7.69 20.71
N ARG A 295 -36.14 8.17 19.61
CA ARG A 295 -36.86 8.92 18.56
C ARG A 295 -37.86 8.04 17.80
N SER A 296 -37.55 6.76 17.59
CA SER A 296 -38.43 5.81 16.90
C SER A 296 -39.53 5.23 17.81
N GLY A 297 -39.52 5.54 19.12
CA GLY A 297 -40.50 5.03 20.10
C GLY A 297 -40.29 3.54 20.43
N ALA A 298 -39.22 2.94 20.02
CA ALA A 298 -38.78 1.61 20.43
C ALA A 298 -38.10 1.75 21.80
N ALA A 299 -38.83 1.49 22.88
CA ALA A 299 -38.22 1.39 24.21
C ALA A 299 -37.23 0.20 24.23
N PRO A 300 -36.11 0.31 24.97
CA PRO A 300 -35.14 -0.77 25.11
C PRO A 300 -35.69 -1.99 25.84
#